data_8a56eb20e632770ddf63565a7c8b955d
#
_entry.id   8a56eb20e632770ddf63565a7c8b955d
#
_cell.length_a   1.000
_cell.length_b   1.000
_cell.length_c   1.000
_cell.angle_alpha   90.00
_cell.angle_beta   90.00
_cell.angle_gamma   90.00
#
_symmetry.space_group_name_H-M   'P 1'
#
loop_
_entity.id
_entity.type
_entity.pdbx_description
1 polymer ?
#
loop_
_entity_poly.entity_id
_entity_poly.type
_entity_poly.pdbx_seq_one_letter_code
_entity_poly.pdbx_strand_id
1 'polypeptide(L)'
;MQDFLEDLCFGAGRITLKARQSLSGLKINAKRDKDYVTETDVAVEEYITRRIASEFPEHSILGEEKGLTKGSAERWIIDPIDGTNSFMHGLPFYCISVAFEREGKVQLGGVYAPVLDEFFIGIKACGAFLNDKKISVSSTKDIGMSMAVTGFACLREGKTDYGLKLFNNVVPNVRDIRRHGSAAMDTCYLAAGRFDFYWENFLNIYDLAAAKLILEEAGGMLTDFSGTEVKLYSEAAASNSYLHSKILELLNK
;
A
#
# COMPACT_ATOMS: atom_id res chain seq x y z
N MET A 1 9.15 19.45 -1.98
CA MET A 1 8.07 18.45 -2.04
C MET A 1 8.53 17.09 -1.49
N GLN A 2 9.67 16.55 -1.98
CA GLN A 2 10.21 15.28 -1.48
C GLN A 2 10.50 15.33 0.02
N ASP A 3 11.29 16.28 0.49
CA ASP A 3 11.63 16.44 1.91
C ASP A 3 10.38 16.65 2.79
N PHE A 4 9.37 17.34 2.25
CA PHE A 4 8.08 17.51 2.93
C PHE A 4 7.34 16.17 3.08
N LEU A 5 7.30 15.32 2.04
CA LEU A 5 6.67 14.01 2.11
C LEU A 5 7.39 13.11 3.13
N GLU A 6 8.71 13.11 3.13
CA GLU A 6 9.53 12.36 4.08
C GLU A 6 9.26 12.79 5.53
N ASP A 7 9.34 14.08 5.81
CA ASP A 7 9.02 14.65 7.13
C ASP A 7 7.60 14.31 7.57
N LEU A 8 6.66 14.33 6.63
CA LEU A 8 5.25 14.00 6.86
C LEU A 8 5.10 12.54 7.29
N CYS A 9 5.70 11.60 6.56
CA CYS A 9 5.66 10.17 6.85
C CYS A 9 6.36 9.84 8.18
N PHE A 10 7.52 10.41 8.45
CA PHE A 10 8.23 10.21 9.72
C PHE A 10 7.47 10.81 10.90
N GLY A 11 6.85 11.99 10.72
CA GLY A 11 6.02 12.60 11.75
C GLY A 11 4.79 11.73 12.09
N ALA A 12 4.12 11.20 11.10
CA ALA A 12 3.02 10.25 11.24
C ALA A 12 3.47 8.96 11.92
N GLY A 13 4.62 8.40 11.50
CA GLY A 13 5.21 7.21 12.11
C GLY A 13 5.51 7.38 13.60
N ARG A 14 5.98 8.55 14.04
CA ARG A 14 6.18 8.83 15.47
C ARG A 14 4.87 8.74 16.28
N ILE A 15 3.74 9.12 15.70
CA ILE A 15 2.42 9.01 16.35
C ILE A 15 2.08 7.52 16.55
N THR A 16 2.25 6.69 15.52
CA THR A 16 1.95 5.25 15.62
C THR A 16 2.89 4.55 16.59
N LEU A 17 4.20 4.85 16.57
CA LEU A 17 5.18 4.27 17.51
C LEU A 17 4.87 4.62 18.96
N LYS A 18 4.41 5.86 19.23
CA LYS A 18 3.97 6.27 20.56
C LYS A 18 2.72 5.49 20.99
N ALA A 19 1.73 5.36 20.14
CA ALA A 19 0.50 4.62 20.43
C ALA A 19 0.78 3.13 20.71
N ARG A 20 1.74 2.51 20.01
CA ARG A 20 2.17 1.11 20.25
C ARG A 20 2.68 0.83 21.66
N GLN A 21 3.12 1.84 22.40
CA GLN A 21 3.57 1.67 23.79
C GLN A 21 2.41 1.33 24.74
N SER A 22 1.16 1.52 24.33
CA SER A 22 -0.04 1.33 25.15
C SER A 22 -1.20 0.72 24.38
N LEU A 23 -0.97 -0.33 23.59
CA LEU A 23 -1.99 -0.99 22.76
C LEU A 23 -3.19 -1.52 23.56
N SER A 24 -2.98 -1.92 24.82
CA SER A 24 -4.08 -2.40 25.69
C SER A 24 -5.13 -1.34 26.01
N GLY A 25 -4.81 -0.06 25.83
CA GLY A 25 -5.72 1.07 26.01
C GLY A 25 -6.28 1.65 24.71
N LEU A 26 -5.95 1.05 23.56
CA LEU A 26 -6.33 1.56 22.25
C LEU A 26 -7.85 1.53 22.06
N LYS A 27 -8.44 2.65 21.68
CA LYS A 27 -9.87 2.71 21.30
C LYS A 27 -10.00 2.24 19.86
N ILE A 28 -10.78 1.18 19.70
CA ILE A 28 -11.04 0.52 18.42
C ILE A 28 -12.52 0.66 18.10
N ASN A 29 -12.84 1.14 16.90
CA ASN A 29 -14.19 1.21 16.39
C ASN A 29 -14.32 0.31 15.15
N ALA A 30 -15.44 -0.40 15.03
CA ALA A 30 -15.76 -1.13 13.81
C ALA A 30 -16.35 -0.15 12.79
N LYS A 31 -15.76 -0.07 11.58
CA LYS A 31 -16.37 0.61 10.43
C LYS A 31 -17.51 -0.23 9.86
N ARG A 32 -17.26 -1.55 9.78
CA ARG A 32 -18.20 -2.62 9.37
C ARG A 32 -17.67 -3.97 9.85
N ASP A 33 -18.33 -5.06 9.51
CA ASP A 33 -17.85 -6.41 9.89
C ASP A 33 -16.41 -6.63 9.41
N LYS A 34 -15.52 -7.02 10.34
CA LYS A 34 -14.07 -7.30 10.10
C LYS A 34 -13.26 -6.12 9.56
N ASP A 35 -13.79 -4.90 9.67
CA ASP A 35 -13.13 -3.68 9.25
C ASP A 35 -13.08 -2.68 10.39
N TYR A 36 -11.89 -2.27 10.81
CA TYR A 36 -11.66 -1.53 12.04
C TYR A 36 -10.87 -0.26 11.79
N VAL A 37 -11.12 0.74 12.62
CA VAL A 37 -10.37 1.97 12.74
C VAL A 37 -9.99 2.18 14.19
N THR A 38 -8.80 2.71 14.43
CA THR A 38 -8.37 3.09 15.78
C THR A 38 -8.32 4.61 15.92
N GLU A 39 -8.29 5.09 17.17
CA GLU A 39 -8.05 6.50 17.43
C GLU A 39 -6.70 6.98 16.88
N THR A 40 -5.76 6.05 16.65
CA THR A 40 -4.45 6.35 16.05
C THR A 40 -4.55 6.62 14.56
N ASP A 41 -5.36 5.87 13.82
CA ASP A 41 -5.62 6.12 12.38
C ASP A 41 -6.14 7.56 12.20
N VAL A 42 -7.15 7.93 13.00
CA VAL A 42 -7.73 9.28 12.98
C VAL A 42 -6.69 10.36 13.33
N ALA A 43 -5.88 10.13 14.37
CA ALA A 43 -4.86 11.09 14.79
C ALA A 43 -3.75 11.27 13.74
N VAL A 44 -3.35 10.18 13.08
CA VAL A 44 -2.37 10.20 11.98
C VAL A 44 -2.93 10.97 10.78
N GLU A 45 -4.15 10.66 10.34
CA GLU A 45 -4.76 11.38 9.22
C GLU A 45 -4.96 12.86 9.53
N GLU A 46 -5.34 13.22 10.75
CA GLU A 46 -5.43 14.62 11.19
C GLU A 46 -4.09 15.34 11.18
N TYR A 47 -3.02 14.67 11.61
CA TYR A 47 -1.68 15.22 11.56
C TYR A 47 -1.28 15.50 10.11
N ILE A 48 -1.41 14.52 9.22
CA ILE A 48 -1.04 14.61 7.81
C ILE A 48 -1.86 15.73 7.14
N THR A 49 -3.19 15.71 7.30
CA THR A 49 -4.10 16.70 6.70
C THR A 49 -3.75 18.14 7.14
N ARG A 50 -3.51 18.36 8.43
CA ARG A 50 -3.11 19.69 8.95
C ARG A 50 -1.79 20.17 8.36
N ARG A 51 -0.80 19.29 8.25
CA ARG A 51 0.51 19.62 7.67
C ARG A 51 0.38 20.00 6.20
N ILE A 52 -0.39 19.22 5.42
CA ILE A 52 -0.65 19.50 4.01
C ILE A 52 -1.42 20.83 3.86
N ALA A 53 -2.50 21.04 4.61
CA ALA A 53 -3.29 22.27 4.51
C ALA A 53 -2.50 23.53 4.92
N SER A 54 -1.52 23.40 5.80
CA SER A 54 -0.63 24.50 6.18
C SER A 54 0.36 24.88 5.10
N GLU A 55 0.91 23.91 4.38
CA GLU A 55 1.95 24.12 3.36
C GLU A 55 1.36 24.29 1.96
N PHE A 56 0.26 23.60 1.68
CA PHE A 56 -0.44 23.57 0.39
C PHE A 56 -1.95 23.77 0.56
N PRO A 57 -2.41 24.98 0.97
CA PRO A 57 -3.82 25.21 1.35
C PRO A 57 -4.81 24.99 0.19
N GLU A 58 -4.35 25.07 -1.05
CA GLU A 58 -5.19 24.90 -2.25
C GLU A 58 -5.32 23.44 -2.70
N HIS A 59 -4.47 22.51 -2.18
CA HIS A 59 -4.49 21.13 -2.65
C HIS A 59 -5.72 20.37 -2.14
N SER A 60 -6.22 19.44 -2.94
CA SER A 60 -7.21 18.44 -2.53
C SER A 60 -6.55 17.37 -1.67
N ILE A 61 -7.32 16.77 -0.75
CA ILE A 61 -6.85 15.66 0.09
C ILE A 61 -7.91 14.56 0.02
N LEU A 62 -7.50 13.33 -0.32
CA LEU A 62 -8.29 12.12 -0.24
C LEU A 62 -7.68 11.23 0.84
N GLY A 63 -8.34 11.15 1.99
CA GLY A 63 -7.97 10.25 3.08
C GLY A 63 -8.90 9.07 3.19
N GLU A 64 -8.44 8.01 3.81
CA GLU A 64 -9.24 6.81 4.09
C GLU A 64 -10.38 7.13 5.06
N GLU A 65 -10.11 7.88 6.15
CA GLU A 65 -11.04 8.10 7.25
C GLU A 65 -12.00 9.28 6.99
N LYS A 66 -11.50 10.36 6.39
CA LYS A 66 -12.27 11.60 6.18
C LYS A 66 -12.78 11.77 4.76
N GLY A 67 -12.35 10.89 3.83
CA GLY A 67 -12.73 10.99 2.42
C GLY A 67 -12.10 12.20 1.72
N LEU A 68 -12.81 12.76 0.73
CA LEU A 68 -12.29 13.81 -0.13
C LEU A 68 -12.58 15.21 0.42
N THR A 69 -11.53 15.95 0.74
CA THR A 69 -11.56 17.42 0.87
C THR A 69 -11.18 18.04 -0.47
N LYS A 70 -12.09 18.77 -1.08
CA LYS A 70 -11.89 19.36 -2.41
C LYS A 70 -11.05 20.63 -2.34
N GLY A 71 -10.12 20.76 -3.28
CA GLY A 71 -9.28 21.91 -3.55
C GLY A 71 -8.95 22.01 -5.04
N SER A 72 -7.68 22.23 -5.38
CA SER A 72 -7.17 22.28 -6.76
C SER A 72 -7.11 20.90 -7.43
N ALA A 73 -6.56 20.85 -8.64
CA ALA A 73 -6.29 19.60 -9.37
C ALA A 73 -5.15 18.78 -8.75
N GLU A 74 -4.27 19.41 -7.98
CA GLU A 74 -3.26 18.72 -7.17
C GLU A 74 -3.93 18.03 -5.98
N ARG A 75 -3.59 16.76 -5.77
CA ARG A 75 -4.24 15.95 -4.75
C ARG A 75 -3.24 15.10 -3.96
N TRP A 76 -3.45 15.06 -2.65
CA TRP A 76 -2.79 14.09 -1.77
C TRP A 76 -3.74 12.91 -1.53
N ILE A 77 -3.20 11.70 -1.58
CA ILE A 77 -3.94 10.45 -1.33
C ILE A 77 -3.27 9.79 -0.13
N ILE A 78 -4.04 9.51 0.93
CA ILE A 78 -3.52 9.15 2.25
C ILE A 78 -4.20 7.88 2.75
N ASP A 79 -3.38 6.92 3.13
CA ASP A 79 -3.74 5.87 4.07
C ASP A 79 -2.94 6.09 5.36
N PRO A 80 -3.61 6.43 6.48
CA PRO A 80 -2.93 6.75 7.72
C PRO A 80 -2.25 5.53 8.34
N ILE A 81 -2.85 4.33 8.25
CA ILE A 81 -2.29 3.06 8.74
C ILE A 81 -2.78 1.92 7.85
N ASP A 82 -2.10 1.70 6.70
CA ASP A 82 -2.32 0.47 5.96
C ASP A 82 -1.82 -0.73 6.77
N GLY A 83 -2.74 -1.64 7.08
CA GLY A 83 -2.49 -2.75 8.00
C GLY A 83 -2.97 -2.51 9.44
N THR A 84 -4.10 -1.80 9.64
CA THR A 84 -4.71 -1.51 10.94
C THR A 84 -4.85 -2.75 11.84
N ASN A 85 -5.20 -3.91 11.27
CA ASN A 85 -5.25 -5.18 12.02
C ASN A 85 -3.87 -5.57 12.58
N SER A 86 -2.81 -5.44 11.79
CA SER A 86 -1.43 -5.70 12.26
C SER A 86 -1.03 -4.71 13.34
N PHE A 87 -1.38 -3.43 13.18
CA PHE A 87 -1.13 -2.40 14.19
C PHE A 87 -1.81 -2.72 15.52
N MET A 88 -3.12 -3.03 15.50
CA MET A 88 -3.89 -3.37 16.70
C MET A 88 -3.32 -4.57 17.48
N HIS A 89 -2.78 -5.55 16.77
CA HIS A 89 -2.19 -6.75 17.34
C HIS A 89 -0.68 -6.63 17.66
N GLY A 90 -0.11 -5.43 17.53
CA GLY A 90 1.30 -5.21 17.84
C GLY A 90 2.28 -5.83 16.85
N LEU A 91 1.82 -6.28 15.68
CA LEU A 91 2.66 -6.79 14.61
C LEU A 91 3.41 -5.64 13.90
N PRO A 92 4.58 -5.88 13.33
CA PRO A 92 5.37 -4.82 12.69
C PRO A 92 4.91 -4.46 11.27
N PHE A 93 3.96 -5.23 10.68
CA PHE A 93 3.56 -5.13 9.29
C PHE A 93 2.40 -4.15 9.09
N TYR A 94 2.68 -2.88 9.23
CA TYR A 94 1.81 -1.77 8.88
C TYR A 94 2.66 -0.58 8.44
N CYS A 95 2.07 0.33 7.68
CA CYS A 95 2.78 1.51 7.20
C CYS A 95 1.86 2.73 7.11
N ILE A 96 2.47 3.89 6.95
CA ILE A 96 1.84 5.13 6.49
C ILE A 96 2.06 5.21 4.97
N SER A 97 1.01 5.43 4.20
CA SER A 97 1.07 5.56 2.75
C SER A 97 0.56 6.93 2.31
N VAL A 98 1.39 7.71 1.62
CA VAL A 98 1.05 9.05 1.14
C VAL A 98 1.52 9.22 -0.30
N ALA A 99 0.59 9.60 -1.18
CA ALA A 99 0.90 9.93 -2.56
C ALA A 99 0.53 11.37 -2.89
N PHE A 100 1.32 12.01 -3.74
CA PHE A 100 1.00 13.28 -4.36
C PHE A 100 0.70 13.08 -5.85
N GLU A 101 -0.50 13.50 -6.25
CA GLU A 101 -1.01 13.40 -7.61
C GLU A 101 -1.15 14.79 -8.23
N ARG A 102 -0.77 14.92 -9.50
CA ARG A 102 -1.01 16.08 -10.34
C ARG A 102 -1.54 15.61 -11.68
N GLU A 103 -2.61 16.27 -12.16
CA GLU A 103 -3.24 15.96 -13.44
C GLU A 103 -3.63 14.48 -13.59
N GLY A 104 -4.15 13.86 -12.50
CA GLY A 104 -4.56 12.48 -12.46
C GLY A 104 -3.40 11.46 -12.49
N LYS A 105 -2.15 11.90 -12.29
CA LYS A 105 -0.96 11.03 -12.25
C LYS A 105 -0.18 11.23 -10.98
N VAL A 106 0.12 10.15 -10.28
CA VAL A 106 0.98 10.19 -9.09
C VAL A 106 2.40 10.61 -9.50
N GLN A 107 2.90 11.66 -8.89
CA GLN A 107 4.24 12.23 -9.14
C GLN A 107 5.24 11.83 -8.06
N LEU A 108 4.74 11.60 -6.83
CA LEU A 108 5.55 11.27 -5.68
C LEU A 108 4.76 10.33 -4.78
N GLY A 109 5.40 9.27 -4.31
CA GLY A 109 4.80 8.31 -3.39
C GLY A 109 5.77 7.97 -2.26
N GLY A 110 5.31 8.04 -1.01
CA GLY A 110 6.06 7.64 0.18
C GLY A 110 5.29 6.59 0.97
N VAL A 111 5.98 5.52 1.36
CA VAL A 111 5.47 4.47 2.24
C VAL A 111 6.46 4.24 3.36
N TYR A 112 6.05 4.49 4.60
CA TYR A 112 6.91 4.35 5.78
C TYR A 112 6.41 3.27 6.72
N ALA A 113 7.22 2.25 6.96
CA ALA A 113 7.00 1.18 7.94
C ALA A 113 7.77 1.49 9.23
N PRO A 114 7.15 2.15 10.24
CA PRO A 114 7.88 2.78 11.34
C PRO A 114 8.53 1.80 12.31
N VAL A 115 7.99 0.58 12.44
CA VAL A 115 8.59 -0.45 13.32
C VAL A 115 9.85 -1.04 12.72
N LEU A 116 9.92 -1.10 11.39
CA LEU A 116 11.03 -1.67 10.63
C LEU A 116 12.06 -0.60 10.23
N ASP A 117 11.71 0.68 10.46
CA ASP A 117 12.48 1.84 10.02
C ASP A 117 12.82 1.79 8.52
N GLU A 118 11.80 1.44 7.72
CA GLU A 118 11.90 1.35 6.27
C GLU A 118 11.04 2.41 5.60
N PHE A 119 11.68 3.37 4.94
CA PHE A 119 11.02 4.40 4.14
C PHE A 119 11.26 4.14 2.65
N PHE A 120 10.17 3.81 1.96
CA PHE A 120 10.14 3.66 0.52
C PHE A 120 9.66 4.96 -0.12
N ILE A 121 10.34 5.41 -1.16
CA ILE A 121 9.94 6.57 -1.93
C ILE A 121 10.07 6.30 -3.43
N GLY A 122 9.04 6.66 -4.18
CA GLY A 122 9.02 6.65 -5.64
C GLY A 122 8.86 8.07 -6.16
N ILE A 123 9.71 8.46 -7.12
CA ILE A 123 9.70 9.78 -7.74
C ILE A 123 9.55 9.57 -9.23
N LYS A 124 8.49 10.12 -9.82
CA LYS A 124 8.17 9.91 -11.23
C LYS A 124 9.35 10.25 -12.14
N ALA A 125 9.74 9.26 -12.99
CA ALA A 125 10.89 9.30 -13.89
C ALA A 125 12.26 9.47 -13.21
N CYS A 126 12.37 9.28 -11.88
CA CYS A 126 13.64 9.37 -11.16
C CYS A 126 14.04 8.06 -10.48
N GLY A 127 13.10 7.13 -10.34
CA GLY A 127 13.32 5.82 -9.73
C GLY A 127 12.70 5.68 -8.35
N ALA A 128 12.92 4.51 -7.74
CA ALA A 128 12.46 4.16 -6.40
C ALA A 128 13.63 3.91 -5.45
N PHE A 129 13.43 4.24 -4.18
CA PHE A 129 14.46 4.14 -3.16
C PHE A 129 13.90 3.59 -1.86
N LEU A 130 14.73 2.85 -1.11
CA LEU A 130 14.51 2.42 0.26
C LEU A 130 15.63 2.99 1.13
N ASN A 131 15.30 3.84 2.10
CA ASN A 131 16.28 4.50 2.96
C ASN A 131 17.46 5.04 2.14
N ASP A 132 17.17 5.90 1.14
CA ASP A 132 18.10 6.54 0.20
C ASP A 132 18.83 5.59 -0.76
N LYS A 133 18.65 4.29 -0.65
CA LYS A 133 19.27 3.32 -1.57
C LYS A 133 18.31 2.99 -2.70
N LYS A 134 18.76 3.15 -3.95
CA LYS A 134 18.00 2.80 -5.13
C LYS A 134 17.62 1.31 -5.09
N ILE A 135 16.35 1.01 -5.34
CA ILE A 135 15.82 -0.35 -5.39
C ILE A 135 15.37 -0.73 -6.80
N SER A 136 15.25 -2.03 -7.03
CA SER A 136 14.66 -2.60 -8.24
C SER A 136 13.98 -3.92 -7.92
N VAL A 137 13.00 -4.28 -8.73
CA VAL A 137 12.33 -5.58 -8.67
C VAL A 137 13.28 -6.75 -8.89
N SER A 138 12.87 -7.95 -8.51
CA SER A 138 13.63 -9.18 -8.74
C SER A 138 13.75 -9.52 -10.23
N SER A 139 14.70 -10.39 -10.57
CA SER A 139 14.89 -10.89 -11.93
C SER A 139 14.32 -12.30 -12.15
N THR A 140 13.51 -12.82 -11.24
CA THR A 140 12.87 -14.14 -11.32
C THR A 140 11.94 -14.22 -12.53
N LYS A 141 12.12 -15.24 -13.37
CA LYS A 141 11.34 -15.48 -14.59
C LYS A 141 10.51 -16.77 -14.54
N ASP A 142 10.87 -17.69 -13.66
CA ASP A 142 10.16 -18.95 -13.45
C ASP A 142 9.21 -18.80 -12.26
N ILE A 143 7.91 -18.96 -12.52
CA ILE A 143 6.89 -18.83 -11.48
C ILE A 143 7.02 -19.92 -10.40
N GLY A 144 7.52 -21.11 -10.75
CA GLY A 144 7.79 -22.18 -9.79
C GLY A 144 8.93 -21.88 -8.81
N MET A 145 9.76 -20.86 -9.13
CA MET A 145 10.82 -20.37 -8.24
C MET A 145 10.43 -19.10 -7.50
N SER A 146 9.24 -18.56 -7.77
CA SER A 146 8.81 -17.28 -7.22
C SER A 146 8.34 -17.38 -5.77
N MET A 147 8.53 -16.29 -5.04
CA MET A 147 7.93 -16.04 -3.74
C MET A 147 6.84 -14.97 -3.90
N ALA A 148 5.60 -15.36 -3.64
CA ALA A 148 4.43 -14.50 -3.75
C ALA A 148 4.03 -13.88 -2.41
N VAL A 149 3.26 -12.80 -2.48
CA VAL A 149 2.59 -12.24 -1.31
C VAL A 149 1.15 -11.89 -1.67
N THR A 150 0.21 -11.99 -0.71
CA THR A 150 -1.21 -11.71 -0.92
C THR A 150 -1.88 -11.18 0.33
N GLY A 151 -3.03 -10.55 0.16
CA GLY A 151 -3.95 -10.19 1.21
C GLY A 151 -5.32 -10.87 1.06
N PHE A 152 -6.19 -10.61 2.03
CA PHE A 152 -7.53 -11.18 2.08
C PHE A 152 -8.59 -10.11 2.43
N ALA A 153 -8.57 -8.97 1.72
CA ALA A 153 -9.63 -7.96 1.89
C ALA A 153 -11.01 -8.52 1.55
N CYS A 154 -11.09 -9.61 0.79
CA CYS A 154 -12.32 -10.38 0.54
C CYS A 154 -13.05 -10.83 1.81
N LEU A 155 -12.37 -10.96 2.96
CA LEU A 155 -12.98 -11.30 4.25
C LEU A 155 -13.91 -10.18 4.74
N ARG A 156 -13.56 -8.92 4.49
CA ARG A 156 -14.37 -7.73 4.84
C ARG A 156 -15.58 -7.58 3.93
N GLU A 157 -15.49 -8.12 2.71
CA GLU A 157 -16.53 -8.06 1.69
C GLU A 157 -17.48 -9.28 1.68
N GLY A 158 -17.28 -10.24 2.60
CA GLY A 158 -18.04 -11.49 2.60
C GLY A 158 -17.81 -12.34 1.33
N LYS A 159 -16.67 -12.16 0.65
CA LYS A 159 -16.31 -12.81 -0.61
C LYS A 159 -15.18 -13.84 -0.42
N THR A 160 -15.21 -14.55 0.70
CA THR A 160 -14.17 -15.53 1.08
C THR A 160 -13.94 -16.58 -0.02
N ASP A 161 -15.02 -17.14 -0.59
CA ASP A 161 -14.90 -18.18 -1.63
C ASP A 161 -14.16 -17.67 -2.87
N TYR A 162 -14.39 -16.41 -3.25
CA TYR A 162 -13.65 -15.79 -4.36
C TYR A 162 -12.17 -15.65 -4.05
N GLY A 163 -11.82 -15.14 -2.85
CA GLY A 163 -10.42 -15.04 -2.42
C GLY A 163 -9.72 -16.39 -2.34
N LEU A 164 -10.42 -17.42 -1.83
CA LEU A 164 -9.90 -18.80 -1.79
C LEU A 164 -9.74 -19.41 -3.18
N LYS A 165 -10.64 -19.13 -4.13
CA LYS A 165 -10.48 -19.55 -5.52
C LYS A 165 -9.18 -19.01 -6.10
N LEU A 166 -8.91 -17.70 -5.98
CA LEU A 166 -7.68 -17.09 -6.46
C LEU A 166 -6.44 -17.71 -5.79
N PHE A 167 -6.48 -17.89 -4.47
CA PHE A 167 -5.41 -18.53 -3.73
C PHE A 167 -5.13 -19.95 -4.22
N ASN A 168 -6.17 -20.77 -4.41
CA ASN A 168 -6.06 -22.13 -4.91
C ASN A 168 -5.50 -22.21 -6.34
N ASN A 169 -5.76 -21.22 -7.18
CA ASN A 169 -5.19 -21.13 -8.52
C ASN A 169 -3.68 -20.83 -8.50
N VAL A 170 -3.21 -20.06 -7.50
CA VAL A 170 -1.82 -19.60 -7.42
C VAL A 170 -0.93 -20.59 -6.67
N VAL A 171 -1.35 -21.09 -5.50
CA VAL A 171 -0.53 -21.89 -4.58
C VAL A 171 0.21 -23.07 -5.24
N PRO A 172 -0.41 -23.89 -6.13
CA PRO A 172 0.29 -25.03 -6.73
C PRO A 172 1.42 -24.64 -7.69
N ASN A 173 1.54 -23.37 -8.04
CA ASN A 173 2.43 -22.90 -9.09
C ASN A 173 3.66 -22.12 -8.58
N VAL A 174 3.76 -21.87 -7.27
CA VAL A 174 4.79 -21.01 -6.68
C VAL A 174 5.66 -21.74 -5.67
N ARG A 175 6.85 -21.22 -5.40
CA ARG A 175 7.75 -21.79 -4.39
C ARG A 175 7.25 -21.56 -2.96
N ASP A 176 6.72 -20.36 -2.69
CA ASP A 176 6.29 -19.98 -1.34
C ASP A 176 5.36 -18.75 -1.39
N ILE A 177 4.56 -18.57 -0.32
CA ILE A 177 3.61 -17.44 -0.18
C ILE A 177 3.75 -16.80 1.19
N ARG A 178 3.58 -15.49 1.23
CA ARG A 178 3.46 -14.70 2.47
C ARG A 178 2.12 -13.96 2.52
N ARG A 179 1.73 -13.61 3.74
CA ARG A 179 0.58 -12.76 4.03
C ARG A 179 0.95 -11.84 5.19
N HIS A 180 1.24 -10.55 4.93
CA HIS A 180 1.57 -9.59 5.99
C HIS A 180 0.36 -8.76 6.41
N GLY A 181 -0.49 -8.37 5.46
CA GLY A 181 -1.75 -7.66 5.73
C GLY A 181 -1.64 -6.14 5.63
N SER A 182 -0.74 -5.66 4.81
CA SER A 182 -0.58 -4.28 4.38
C SER A 182 -0.29 -4.31 2.88
N ALA A 183 -1.20 -3.81 2.06
CA ALA A 183 -1.11 -3.84 0.61
C ALA A 183 0.04 -2.94 0.10
N ALA A 184 0.20 -1.76 0.71
CA ALA A 184 1.28 -0.85 0.37
C ALA A 184 2.65 -1.42 0.73
N MET A 185 2.83 -2.03 1.92
CA MET A 185 4.10 -2.69 2.26
C MET A 185 4.42 -3.87 1.36
N ASP A 186 3.43 -4.74 1.09
CA ASP A 186 3.62 -5.92 0.25
C ASP A 186 4.06 -5.51 -1.16
N THR A 187 3.45 -4.44 -1.71
CA THR A 187 3.85 -3.85 -3.00
C THR A 187 5.24 -3.21 -2.95
N CYS A 188 5.61 -2.52 -1.86
CA CYS A 188 6.94 -1.96 -1.68
C CYS A 188 8.03 -3.04 -1.53
N TYR A 189 7.71 -4.14 -0.86
CA TYR A 189 8.63 -5.27 -0.76
C TYR A 189 8.85 -5.96 -2.10
N LEU A 190 7.82 -6.02 -2.94
CA LEU A 190 7.96 -6.43 -4.34
C LEU A 190 8.87 -5.47 -5.12
N ALA A 191 8.69 -4.16 -4.95
CA ALA A 191 9.54 -3.14 -5.57
C ALA A 191 11.01 -3.26 -5.17
N ALA A 192 11.29 -3.71 -3.93
CA ALA A 192 12.63 -3.97 -3.43
C ALA A 192 13.18 -5.37 -3.80
N GLY A 193 12.47 -6.14 -4.62
CA GLY A 193 12.88 -7.48 -5.06
C GLY A 193 12.81 -8.57 -3.98
N ARG A 194 12.11 -8.30 -2.86
CA ARG A 194 11.93 -9.28 -1.77
C ARG A 194 10.86 -10.31 -2.10
N PHE A 195 9.88 -9.93 -2.94
CA PHE A 195 8.85 -10.77 -3.55
C PHE A 195 8.91 -10.65 -5.07
N ASP A 196 8.29 -11.61 -5.74
CA ASP A 196 8.26 -11.67 -7.19
C ASP A 196 6.92 -11.22 -7.77
N PHE A 197 5.83 -11.40 -6.99
CA PHE A 197 4.52 -10.86 -7.32
C PHE A 197 3.58 -10.79 -6.11
N TYR A 198 2.53 -9.99 -6.28
CA TYR A 198 1.45 -9.76 -5.31
C TYR A 198 0.10 -9.77 -6.02
N TRP A 199 -0.94 -10.24 -5.32
CA TRP A 199 -2.32 -10.07 -5.74
C TRP A 199 -3.23 -9.87 -4.54
N GLU A 200 -4.23 -9.03 -4.70
CA GLU A 200 -5.34 -8.86 -3.76
C GLU A 200 -6.55 -8.25 -4.49
N ASN A 201 -7.74 -8.44 -3.93
CA ASN A 201 -8.97 -7.87 -4.43
C ASN A 201 -9.60 -6.92 -3.41
N PHE A 202 -10.56 -6.06 -3.86
CA PHE A 202 -11.30 -5.14 -2.99
C PHE A 202 -10.40 -4.11 -2.30
N LEU A 203 -9.43 -3.58 -3.02
CA LEU A 203 -8.53 -2.52 -2.56
C LEU A 203 -9.04 -1.14 -2.99
N ASN A 204 -8.75 -0.13 -2.18
CA ASN A 204 -9.01 1.27 -2.50
C ASN A 204 -7.76 1.95 -3.07
N ILE A 205 -7.93 3.14 -3.63
CA ILE A 205 -6.82 3.88 -4.23
C ILE A 205 -5.75 4.27 -3.19
N TYR A 206 -6.12 4.54 -1.94
CA TYR A 206 -5.18 4.92 -0.90
C TYR A 206 -4.28 3.76 -0.47
N ASP A 207 -4.76 2.49 -0.58
CA ASP A 207 -3.96 1.28 -0.35
C ASP A 207 -2.82 1.14 -1.39
N LEU A 208 -2.99 1.74 -2.60
CA LEU A 208 -2.15 1.45 -3.76
C LEU A 208 -1.38 2.65 -4.33
N ALA A 209 -1.90 3.87 -4.22
CA ALA A 209 -1.42 5.01 -5.02
C ALA A 209 0.09 5.27 -4.86
N ALA A 210 0.60 5.31 -3.63
CA ALA A 210 2.02 5.51 -3.37
C ALA A 210 2.86 4.30 -3.80
N ALA A 211 2.44 3.10 -3.37
CA ALA A 211 3.17 1.87 -3.62
C ALA A 211 3.22 1.48 -5.11
N LYS A 212 2.14 1.80 -5.88
CA LYS A 212 2.13 1.62 -7.34
C LYS A 212 3.25 2.42 -8.02
N LEU A 213 3.39 3.71 -7.69
CA LEU A 213 4.47 4.52 -8.25
C LEU A 213 5.84 3.96 -7.86
N ILE A 214 6.04 3.60 -6.59
CA ILE A 214 7.28 3.00 -6.10
C ILE A 214 7.63 1.74 -6.90
N LEU A 215 6.65 0.87 -7.12
CA LEU A 215 6.83 -0.36 -7.89
C LEU A 215 7.16 -0.09 -9.36
N GLU A 216 6.43 0.81 -10.03
CA GLU A 216 6.66 1.17 -11.43
C GLU A 216 8.06 1.78 -11.62
N GLU A 217 8.47 2.67 -10.73
CA GLU A 217 9.80 3.30 -10.76
C GLU A 217 10.94 2.33 -10.41
N ALA A 218 10.63 1.19 -9.76
CA ALA A 218 11.55 0.08 -9.53
C ALA A 218 11.59 -0.92 -10.69
N GLY A 219 10.78 -0.73 -11.75
CA GLY A 219 10.72 -1.59 -12.94
C GLY A 219 9.67 -2.70 -12.87
N GLY A 220 8.76 -2.66 -11.89
CA GLY A 220 7.63 -3.58 -11.80
C GLY A 220 6.38 -3.10 -12.55
N MET A 221 5.32 -3.89 -12.46
CA MET A 221 4.01 -3.60 -13.05
C MET A 221 2.91 -3.81 -12.00
N LEU A 222 1.87 -2.97 -12.04
CA LEU A 222 0.65 -3.14 -11.27
C LEU A 222 -0.57 -2.82 -12.15
N THR A 223 -1.47 -3.81 -12.31
CA THR A 223 -2.72 -3.71 -13.07
C THR A 223 -3.88 -4.31 -12.28
N ASP A 224 -5.10 -4.16 -12.76
CA ASP A 224 -6.20 -5.03 -12.35
C ASP A 224 -6.01 -6.45 -12.93
N PHE A 225 -6.92 -7.40 -12.60
CA PHE A 225 -6.80 -8.77 -13.09
C PHE A 225 -7.10 -8.91 -14.60
N SER A 226 -7.68 -7.89 -15.23
CA SER A 226 -7.83 -7.84 -16.70
C SER A 226 -6.56 -7.35 -17.42
N GLY A 227 -5.54 -6.89 -16.67
CA GLY A 227 -4.32 -6.31 -17.21
C GLY A 227 -4.47 -4.83 -17.57
N THR A 228 -5.52 -4.15 -17.07
CA THR A 228 -5.73 -2.72 -17.28
C THR A 228 -5.33 -1.90 -16.03
N GLU A 229 -5.33 -0.59 -16.17
CA GLU A 229 -4.98 0.30 -15.06
C GLU A 229 -5.98 0.16 -13.90
N VAL A 230 -5.47 0.09 -12.67
CA VAL A 230 -6.30 0.01 -11.44
C VAL A 230 -7.15 1.27 -11.26
N LYS A 231 -8.39 1.07 -10.79
CA LYS A 231 -9.36 2.13 -10.52
C LYS A 231 -9.41 2.47 -9.03
N LEU A 232 -10.34 3.35 -8.63
CA LEU A 232 -10.51 3.78 -7.24
C LEU A 232 -10.80 2.64 -6.26
N TYR A 233 -11.53 1.61 -6.72
CA TYR A 233 -11.79 0.38 -5.98
C TYR A 233 -11.58 -0.78 -6.94
N SER A 234 -10.61 -1.63 -6.67
CA SER A 234 -10.12 -2.56 -7.68
C SER A 234 -9.52 -3.84 -7.08
N GLU A 235 -9.26 -4.74 -7.99
CA GLU A 235 -8.34 -5.85 -7.85
C GLU A 235 -6.94 -5.36 -8.23
N ALA A 236 -5.91 -5.90 -7.62
CA ALA A 236 -4.52 -5.59 -7.94
C ALA A 236 -3.71 -6.86 -8.18
N ALA A 237 -3.06 -6.91 -9.33
CA ALA A 237 -2.01 -7.85 -9.68
C ALA A 237 -0.72 -7.07 -9.90
N ALA A 238 0.28 -7.31 -9.08
CA ALA A 238 1.57 -6.64 -9.18
C ALA A 238 2.70 -7.67 -9.36
N SER A 239 3.75 -7.31 -10.09
CA SER A 239 4.85 -8.23 -10.37
C SER A 239 6.16 -7.53 -10.68
N ASN A 240 7.23 -8.31 -10.74
CA ASN A 240 8.54 -7.92 -11.25
C ASN A 240 8.59 -7.71 -12.78
N SER A 241 7.45 -7.55 -13.46
CA SER A 241 7.23 -7.45 -14.91
C SER A 241 7.43 -8.76 -15.69
N TYR A 242 8.45 -9.57 -15.39
CA TYR A 242 8.68 -10.84 -16.09
C TYR A 242 7.56 -11.86 -15.90
N LEU A 243 6.92 -11.85 -14.73
CA LEU A 243 5.87 -12.80 -14.35
C LEU A 243 4.44 -12.30 -14.63
N HIS A 244 4.26 -11.03 -15.03
CA HIS A 244 2.94 -10.38 -15.02
C HIS A 244 1.88 -11.12 -15.84
N SER A 245 2.16 -11.45 -17.08
CA SER A 245 1.23 -12.20 -17.94
C SER A 245 0.85 -13.56 -17.34
N LYS A 246 1.83 -14.25 -16.74
CA LYS A 246 1.62 -15.56 -16.13
C LYS A 246 0.72 -15.49 -14.90
N ILE A 247 0.87 -14.43 -14.08
CA ILE A 247 0.04 -14.21 -12.91
C ILE A 247 -1.40 -13.92 -13.35
N LEU A 248 -1.61 -13.07 -14.35
CA LEU A 248 -2.94 -12.77 -14.88
C LEU A 248 -3.63 -14.05 -15.41
N GLU A 249 -2.90 -14.96 -16.08
CA GLU A 249 -3.43 -16.27 -16.48
C GLU A 249 -3.89 -17.11 -15.28
N LEU A 250 -3.17 -17.09 -14.15
CA LEU A 250 -3.54 -17.85 -12.97
C LEU A 250 -4.76 -17.25 -12.25
N LEU A 251 -4.84 -15.93 -12.17
CA LEU A 251 -5.93 -15.23 -11.49
C LEU A 251 -7.25 -15.31 -12.25
N ASN A 252 -7.21 -15.52 -13.58
CA ASN A 252 -8.40 -15.62 -14.45
C ASN A 252 -8.86 -17.06 -14.75
N LYS A 253 -8.33 -18.06 -14.08
CA LYS A 253 -8.83 -19.45 -14.13
C LYS A 253 -10.05 -19.58 -13.22
#